data_7a05904494427432d597052b00e1d3bd
#
_entry.id   7a05904494427432d597052b00e1d3bd
#
_cell.length_a   1.000
_cell.length_b   1.000
_cell.length_c   1.000
_cell.angle_alpha   90.00
_cell.angle_beta   90.00
_cell.angle_gamma   90.00
#
_symmetry.space_group_name_H-M   'P 1'
#
loop_
_entity.id
_entity.type
_entity.pdbx_description
1 polymer ?
#
loop_
_entity_poly.entity_id
_entity_poly.type
_entity_poly.pdbx_seq_one_letter_code
_entity_poly.pdbx_strand_id
1 'polypeptide(L)'
;TNDFVTKFFPSFPYSKITVKQLLTHTSGLPDYIDFKDQTFPVQTNFSNTELLKYFSNKRPKIVANSLTRFEYCNSNYAILAAIVEKVSGVSFSDYLQKNFFQPVKMHSTCTYLDLDNQNFSNYAYGHLNSQSEVPFHFMNNALGDKGVYSTALDLYRWALAYFIDYKVLPKVWVDLAISPRNRCYSGMPSQLYGYGYRLENSPDFGYQVYHGGLWRGFTHIFLYRPEDQMIIIFLSNYRNRAHSGKCDAIFSILDGV
;
A
#
# COMPACT_ATOMS: atom_id res chain seq x y z
N THR A 1 -8.87 -4.27 15.58
CA THR A 1 -8.70 -3.03 14.80
C THR A 1 -9.06 -1.75 15.57
N ASN A 2 -9.79 -1.85 16.69
CA ASN A 2 -10.14 -0.68 17.50
C ASN A 2 -9.05 -0.28 18.52
N ASP A 3 -7.96 -1.01 18.59
CA ASP A 3 -6.84 -0.65 19.45
C ASP A 3 -6.24 0.69 19.04
N PHE A 4 -5.86 1.50 20.03
CA PHE A 4 -5.13 2.74 19.79
C PHE A 4 -3.68 2.47 19.44
N VAL A 5 -3.10 3.31 18.58
CA VAL A 5 -1.67 3.23 18.22
C VAL A 5 -0.77 3.32 19.45
N THR A 6 -1.19 4.10 20.46
CA THR A 6 -0.47 4.24 21.73
C THR A 6 -0.36 2.96 22.55
N LYS A 7 -1.19 1.95 22.28
CA LYS A 7 -1.05 0.61 22.88
C LYS A 7 0.28 -0.04 22.47
N PHE A 8 0.74 0.19 21.25
CA PHE A 8 1.95 -0.38 20.67
C PHE A 8 3.15 0.56 20.87
N PHE A 9 2.90 1.86 20.77
CA PHE A 9 3.88 2.94 20.87
C PHE A 9 3.43 4.00 21.87
N PRO A 10 3.73 3.85 23.18
CA PRO A 10 3.26 4.79 24.21
C PRO A 10 3.70 6.24 24.00
N SER A 11 4.83 6.47 23.31
CA SER A 11 5.31 7.80 22.96
C SER A 11 4.64 8.44 21.73
N PHE A 12 3.75 7.72 21.04
CA PHE A 12 3.04 8.24 19.87
C PHE A 12 2.13 9.40 20.30
N PRO A 13 2.24 10.60 19.68
CA PRO A 13 1.66 11.82 20.26
C PRO A 13 0.14 11.94 20.09
N TYR A 14 -0.49 11.10 19.29
CA TYR A 14 -1.92 11.18 18.97
C TYR A 14 -2.71 10.03 19.62
N SER A 15 -3.11 10.22 20.86
CA SER A 15 -3.69 9.17 21.72
C SER A 15 -5.01 8.58 21.24
N LYS A 16 -5.73 9.28 20.34
CA LYS A 16 -7.07 8.87 19.86
C LYS A 16 -7.03 8.15 18.50
N ILE A 17 -5.87 8.01 17.89
CA ILE A 17 -5.75 7.32 16.58
C ILE A 17 -5.76 5.81 16.82
N THR A 18 -6.65 5.12 16.09
CA THR A 18 -6.81 3.67 16.12
C THR A 18 -6.17 2.99 14.90
N VAL A 19 -5.87 1.70 15.03
CA VAL A 19 -5.43 0.86 13.90
C VAL A 19 -6.45 0.89 12.74
N LYS A 20 -7.76 0.90 13.06
CA LYS A 20 -8.81 1.02 12.05
C LYS A 20 -8.69 2.30 11.24
N GLN A 21 -8.43 3.43 11.89
CA GLN A 21 -8.29 4.72 11.21
C GLN A 21 -7.04 4.78 10.32
N LEU A 22 -5.96 4.10 10.70
CA LEU A 22 -4.81 3.92 9.81
C LEU A 22 -5.19 3.10 8.57
N LEU A 23 -5.85 1.93 8.76
CA LEU A 23 -6.27 1.05 7.66
C LEU A 23 -7.22 1.74 6.66
N THR A 24 -8.01 2.70 7.11
CA THR A 24 -9.05 3.34 6.30
C THR A 24 -8.70 4.77 5.88
N HIS A 25 -7.48 5.23 6.11
CA HIS A 25 -7.05 6.60 5.83
C HIS A 25 -7.94 7.68 6.44
N THR A 26 -8.38 7.47 7.69
CA THR A 26 -9.19 8.45 8.44
C THR A 26 -8.49 8.96 9.71
N SER A 27 -7.19 8.73 9.82
CA SER A 27 -6.38 9.18 10.97
C SER A 27 -6.17 10.69 11.02
N GLY A 28 -6.21 11.35 9.86
CA GLY A 28 -5.84 12.77 9.71
C GLY A 28 -4.34 13.05 9.90
N LEU A 29 -3.49 12.04 9.96
CA LEU A 29 -2.06 12.23 10.03
C LEU A 29 -1.54 12.91 8.76
N PRO A 30 -0.53 13.78 8.88
CA PRO A 30 0.15 14.33 7.71
C PRO A 30 0.96 13.24 7.01
N ASP A 31 1.02 13.33 5.68
CA ASP A 31 1.79 12.38 4.89
C ASP A 31 3.29 12.69 4.96
N TYR A 32 4.09 11.72 5.38
CA TYR A 32 5.53 11.90 5.54
C TYR A 32 6.26 12.12 4.20
N ILE A 33 5.67 11.72 3.09
CA ILE A 33 6.22 11.95 1.75
C ILE A 33 6.26 13.45 1.42
N ASP A 34 5.33 14.23 1.98
CA ASP A 34 5.23 15.67 1.77
C ASP A 34 6.11 16.50 2.72
N PHE A 35 6.78 15.86 3.68
CA PHE A 35 7.64 16.60 4.60
C PHE A 35 8.83 17.22 3.86
N LYS A 36 8.75 18.52 3.64
CA LYS A 36 9.83 19.35 3.05
C LYS A 36 10.92 19.69 4.03
N ASP A 37 10.85 19.10 5.23
CA ASP A 37 11.70 19.53 6.34
C ASP A 37 13.13 19.02 6.15
N GLN A 38 14.07 19.96 6.12
CA GLN A 38 15.52 19.71 6.14
C GLN A 38 15.98 18.95 7.40
N THR A 39 15.06 18.68 8.33
CA THR A 39 15.32 17.95 9.58
C THR A 39 15.33 16.42 9.41
N PHE A 40 14.91 15.89 8.25
CA PHE A 40 15.25 14.51 7.91
C PHE A 40 16.71 14.48 7.50
N PRO A 41 17.58 13.81 8.25
CA PRO A 41 18.94 13.63 7.81
C PRO A 41 18.92 12.84 6.50
N VAL A 42 19.18 13.52 5.40
CA VAL A 42 19.21 12.98 4.00
C VAL A 42 20.21 11.80 3.88
N GLN A 43 21.00 11.56 4.90
CA GLN A 43 22.05 10.54 4.94
C GLN A 43 21.68 9.29 5.73
N THR A 44 20.50 9.18 6.30
CA THR A 44 20.12 8.02 7.11
C THR A 44 19.04 7.21 6.39
N ASN A 45 19.15 5.90 6.49
CA ASN A 45 18.12 4.95 6.09
C ASN A 45 16.82 5.23 6.85
N PHE A 46 15.93 6.01 6.26
CA PHE A 46 14.66 6.40 6.86
C PHE A 46 13.73 5.20 6.97
N SER A 47 13.70 4.58 8.13
CA SER A 47 12.89 3.40 8.45
C SER A 47 11.55 3.78 9.09
N ASN A 48 10.67 2.78 9.27
CA ASN A 48 9.41 2.95 10.02
C ASN A 48 9.67 3.43 11.47
N THR A 49 10.78 3.00 12.08
CA THR A 49 11.19 3.46 13.40
C THR A 49 11.56 4.95 13.39
N GLU A 50 12.27 5.41 12.37
CA GLU A 50 12.60 6.83 12.24
C GLU A 50 11.34 7.69 12.00
N LEU A 51 10.38 7.19 11.27
CA LEU A 51 9.08 7.83 11.11
C LEU A 51 8.37 8.02 12.47
N LEU A 52 8.31 6.97 13.29
CA LEU A 52 7.71 7.03 14.63
C LEU A 52 8.44 8.02 15.55
N LYS A 53 9.77 8.03 15.52
CA LYS A 53 10.59 9.01 16.25
C LYS A 53 10.29 10.44 15.79
N TYR A 54 10.15 10.65 14.48
CA TYR A 54 9.78 11.95 13.94
C TYR A 54 8.44 12.42 14.49
N PHE A 55 7.39 11.59 14.42
CA PHE A 55 6.08 11.92 14.97
C PHE A 55 6.15 12.24 16.48
N SER A 56 6.87 11.43 17.24
CA SER A 56 7.02 11.63 18.70
C SER A 56 7.72 12.94 19.04
N ASN A 57 8.76 13.31 18.30
CA ASN A 57 9.59 14.47 18.59
C ASN A 57 9.00 15.77 18.03
N LYS A 58 8.52 15.75 16.80
CA LYS A 58 8.05 16.96 16.08
C LYS A 58 6.56 17.22 16.25
N ARG A 59 5.76 16.19 16.52
CA ARG A 59 4.30 16.27 16.72
C ARG A 59 3.60 17.09 15.64
N PRO A 60 3.81 16.76 14.34
CA PRO A 60 3.25 17.56 13.27
C PRO A 60 1.72 17.64 13.38
N LYS A 61 1.16 18.79 13.00
CA LYS A 61 -0.27 19.04 13.15
C LYS A 61 -1.10 18.07 12.31
N ILE A 62 -2.17 17.53 12.88
CA ILE A 62 -3.17 16.74 12.15
C ILE A 62 -3.79 17.61 11.04
N VAL A 63 -3.85 17.07 9.82
CA VAL A 63 -4.33 17.77 8.62
C VAL A 63 -5.86 17.84 8.60
N ALA A 64 -6.54 16.76 9.01
CA ALA A 64 -7.99 16.71 9.06
C ALA A 64 -8.51 16.80 10.49
N ASN A 65 -9.47 17.69 10.71
CA ASN A 65 -10.06 17.91 12.04
C ASN A 65 -11.03 16.80 12.50
N SER A 66 -11.29 15.80 11.66
CA SER A 66 -12.19 14.72 12.03
C SER A 66 -11.54 13.37 11.77
N LEU A 67 -11.45 12.55 12.80
CA LEU A 67 -11.03 11.15 12.74
C LEU A 67 -11.99 10.25 11.91
N THR A 68 -12.81 10.82 11.06
CA THR A 68 -13.80 10.14 10.21
C THR A 68 -13.71 10.54 8.74
N ARG A 69 -13.02 11.63 8.41
CA ARG A 69 -12.84 12.07 7.03
C ARG A 69 -11.73 11.26 6.38
N PHE A 70 -11.99 10.75 5.19
CA PHE A 70 -10.97 10.11 4.36
C PHE A 70 -9.94 11.15 3.87
N GLU A 71 -8.67 10.87 4.16
CA GLU A 71 -7.52 11.61 3.66
C GLU A 71 -6.40 10.60 3.41
N TYR A 72 -6.14 10.27 2.14
CA TYR A 72 -5.13 9.28 1.81
C TYR A 72 -3.77 9.72 2.36
N CYS A 73 -3.09 8.82 3.07
CA CYS A 73 -1.87 9.16 3.79
C CYS A 73 -0.95 7.94 3.90
N ASN A 74 0.23 8.03 3.30
CA ASN A 74 1.23 6.95 3.32
C ASN A 74 1.78 6.69 4.73
N SER A 75 1.84 7.70 5.59
CA SER A 75 2.23 7.52 7.01
C SER A 75 1.40 6.46 7.72
N ASN A 76 0.12 6.31 7.35
CA ASN A 76 -0.75 5.32 7.97
C ASN A 76 -0.22 3.89 7.79
N TYR A 77 0.16 3.53 6.58
CA TYR A 77 0.61 2.17 6.27
C TYR A 77 2.04 1.90 6.72
N ALA A 78 2.90 2.92 6.72
CA ALA A 78 4.21 2.80 7.35
C ALA A 78 4.11 2.56 8.88
N ILE A 79 3.16 3.22 9.57
CA ILE A 79 2.89 2.97 10.99
C ILE A 79 2.28 1.57 11.19
N LEU A 80 1.40 1.10 10.30
CA LEU A 80 0.86 -0.26 10.35
C LEU A 80 1.97 -1.31 10.24
N ALA A 81 2.93 -1.12 9.33
CA ALA A 81 4.10 -1.99 9.23
C ALA A 81 4.93 -1.99 10.52
N ALA A 82 5.17 -0.81 11.12
CA ALA A 82 5.84 -0.73 12.43
C ALA A 82 5.07 -1.46 13.55
N ILE A 83 3.72 -1.44 13.53
CA ILE A 83 2.90 -2.22 14.46
C ILE A 83 3.13 -3.73 14.25
N VAL A 84 3.21 -4.18 12.99
CA VAL A 84 3.52 -5.59 12.69
C VAL A 84 4.88 -5.97 13.26
N GLU A 85 5.92 -5.16 13.05
CA GLU A 85 7.26 -5.38 13.63
C GLU A 85 7.20 -5.45 15.17
N LYS A 86 6.48 -4.52 15.79
CA LYS A 86 6.34 -4.46 17.25
C LYS A 86 5.66 -5.69 17.84
N VAL A 87 4.64 -6.21 17.16
CA VAL A 87 3.83 -7.36 17.63
C VAL A 87 4.50 -8.67 17.31
N SER A 88 5.12 -8.80 16.15
CA SER A 88 5.76 -10.04 15.70
C SER A 88 7.16 -10.25 16.28
N GLY A 89 7.86 -9.16 16.63
CA GLY A 89 9.25 -9.19 17.10
C GLY A 89 10.29 -9.41 15.99
N VAL A 90 9.88 -9.39 14.72
CA VAL A 90 10.78 -9.53 13.56
C VAL A 90 10.60 -8.34 12.60
N SER A 91 11.52 -8.16 11.66
CA SER A 91 11.42 -7.11 10.65
C SER A 91 10.15 -7.28 9.80
N PHE A 92 9.62 -6.19 9.25
CA PHE A 92 8.47 -6.26 8.36
C PHE A 92 8.78 -7.09 7.10
N SER A 93 9.99 -7.00 6.57
CA SER A 93 10.46 -7.81 5.44
C SER A 93 10.44 -9.31 5.77
N ASP A 94 11.07 -9.73 6.89
CA ASP A 94 11.07 -11.13 7.32
C ASP A 94 9.64 -11.64 7.59
N TYR A 95 8.80 -10.78 8.17
CA TYR A 95 7.41 -11.12 8.42
C TYR A 95 6.66 -11.40 7.12
N LEU A 96 6.83 -10.56 6.10
CA LEU A 96 6.22 -10.74 4.78
C LEU A 96 6.75 -12.00 4.08
N GLN A 97 8.07 -12.20 4.09
CA GLN A 97 8.70 -13.37 3.49
C GLN A 97 8.14 -14.66 4.09
N LYS A 98 8.17 -14.78 5.41
CA LYS A 98 7.80 -16.00 6.11
C LYS A 98 6.31 -16.32 6.05
N ASN A 99 5.45 -15.29 6.21
CA ASN A 99 4.02 -15.49 6.40
C ASN A 99 3.20 -15.34 5.12
N PHE A 100 3.77 -14.69 4.09
CA PHE A 100 3.05 -14.40 2.84
C PHE A 100 3.81 -14.90 1.62
N PHE A 101 5.00 -14.37 1.30
CA PHE A 101 5.63 -14.64 0.01
C PHE A 101 5.99 -16.10 -0.17
N GLN A 102 6.68 -16.70 0.79
CA GLN A 102 7.06 -18.13 0.72
C GLN A 102 5.86 -19.09 0.70
N PRO A 103 4.85 -18.96 1.59
CA PRO A 103 3.69 -19.87 1.62
C PRO A 103 2.88 -19.86 0.31
N VAL A 104 2.80 -18.72 -0.39
CA VAL A 104 2.07 -18.62 -1.66
C VAL A 104 2.99 -18.68 -2.89
N LYS A 105 4.26 -19.06 -2.71
CA LYS A 105 5.25 -19.27 -3.77
C LYS A 105 5.57 -18.03 -4.63
N MET A 106 5.61 -16.86 -3.99
CA MET A 106 6.02 -15.60 -4.60
C MET A 106 7.54 -15.48 -4.59
N HIS A 107 8.23 -16.34 -5.35
CA HIS A 107 9.69 -16.47 -5.31
C HIS A 107 10.46 -15.29 -5.92
N SER A 108 9.80 -14.47 -6.72
CA SER A 108 10.36 -13.26 -7.34
C SER A 108 9.85 -11.98 -6.64
N THR A 109 9.46 -12.09 -5.37
CA THR A 109 8.92 -10.98 -4.59
C THR A 109 9.75 -10.75 -3.34
N CYS A 110 10.14 -9.50 -3.12
CA CYS A 110 10.91 -9.08 -1.95
C CYS A 110 10.57 -7.65 -1.56
N THR A 111 11.09 -7.19 -0.43
CA THR A 111 11.03 -5.77 -0.09
C THR A 111 12.26 -5.03 -0.63
N TYR A 112 12.20 -3.70 -0.64
CA TYR A 112 13.34 -2.86 -0.99
C TYR A 112 14.61 -3.20 -0.19
N LEU A 113 14.45 -3.57 1.10
CA LEU A 113 15.57 -3.89 1.98
C LEU A 113 16.29 -5.20 1.59
N ASP A 114 15.66 -6.04 0.77
CA ASP A 114 16.20 -7.32 0.33
C ASP A 114 16.80 -7.28 -1.07
N LEU A 115 16.68 -6.14 -1.80
CA LEU A 115 17.11 -6.04 -3.20
C LEU A 115 18.59 -6.31 -3.41
N ASP A 116 19.43 -5.91 -2.46
CA ASP A 116 20.88 -6.11 -2.53
C ASP A 116 21.30 -7.56 -2.18
N ASN A 117 20.36 -8.39 -1.76
CA ASN A 117 20.61 -9.81 -1.57
C ASN A 117 20.82 -10.50 -2.92
N GLN A 118 21.79 -11.41 -3.00
CA GLN A 118 22.20 -12.09 -4.24
C GLN A 118 21.05 -12.77 -5.01
N ASN A 119 19.93 -13.06 -4.35
CA ASN A 119 18.76 -13.70 -4.94
C ASN A 119 17.87 -12.74 -5.77
N PHE A 120 18.05 -11.43 -5.68
CA PHE A 120 17.21 -10.41 -6.31
C PHE A 120 18.03 -9.41 -7.16
N SER A 121 19.13 -9.87 -7.76
CA SER A 121 20.03 -9.00 -8.55
C SER A 121 19.43 -8.48 -9.85
N ASN A 122 18.32 -9.06 -10.32
CA ASN A 122 17.68 -8.69 -11.58
C ASN A 122 16.32 -8.01 -11.33
N TYR A 123 16.34 -6.75 -10.92
CA TYR A 123 15.13 -5.94 -10.72
C TYR A 123 15.13 -4.71 -11.64
N ALA A 124 13.94 -4.23 -11.96
CA ALA A 124 13.76 -3.05 -12.80
C ALA A 124 14.08 -1.75 -12.03
N TYR A 125 14.68 -0.80 -12.71
CA TYR A 125 14.81 0.58 -12.23
C TYR A 125 13.64 1.41 -12.73
N GLY A 126 13.19 2.37 -11.91
CA GLY A 126 12.11 3.26 -12.29
C GLY A 126 12.59 4.38 -13.22
N HIS A 127 11.75 4.79 -14.17
CA HIS A 127 12.05 5.84 -15.14
C HIS A 127 10.99 6.93 -15.15
N LEU A 128 11.41 8.20 -15.23
CA LEU A 128 10.52 9.33 -15.45
C LEU A 128 10.27 9.59 -16.94
N ASN A 129 11.23 9.23 -17.77
CA ASN A 129 11.17 9.25 -19.23
C ASN A 129 12.02 8.10 -19.77
N SER A 130 12.05 7.91 -21.09
CA SER A 130 12.73 6.79 -21.73
C SER A 130 14.26 6.74 -21.53
N GLN A 131 14.86 7.77 -20.98
CA GLN A 131 16.32 7.90 -20.88
C GLN A 131 16.83 8.10 -19.46
N SER A 132 15.95 8.41 -18.50
CA SER A 132 16.34 8.81 -17.15
C SER A 132 15.86 7.82 -16.10
N GLU A 133 16.76 7.01 -15.57
CA GLU A 133 16.54 6.24 -14.35
C GLU A 133 16.34 7.20 -13.17
N VAL A 134 15.44 6.81 -12.28
CA VAL A 134 15.21 7.55 -11.05
C VAL A 134 16.07 6.95 -9.95
N PRO A 135 17.02 7.70 -9.38
CA PRO A 135 17.85 7.20 -8.28
C PRO A 135 16.99 6.75 -7.10
N PHE A 136 17.50 5.77 -6.36
CA PHE A 136 16.89 5.37 -5.10
C PHE A 136 16.78 6.56 -4.16
N HIS A 137 15.74 6.50 -3.31
CA HIS A 137 15.44 7.57 -2.37
C HIS A 137 15.54 7.04 -0.94
N PHE A 138 16.07 7.86 -0.03
CA PHE A 138 16.23 7.48 1.38
C PHE A 138 14.92 7.00 2.05
N MET A 139 13.75 7.48 1.60
CA MET A 139 12.43 7.04 2.07
C MET A 139 12.04 5.63 1.59
N ASN A 140 12.82 4.99 0.72
CA ASN A 140 12.51 3.62 0.29
C ASN A 140 12.64 2.59 1.43
N ASN A 141 13.38 2.93 2.49
CA ASN A 141 13.52 2.05 3.66
C ASN A 141 12.30 2.07 4.59
N ALA A 142 11.38 3.02 4.45
CA ALA A 142 10.09 2.96 5.10
C ALA A 142 9.18 2.02 4.29
N LEU A 143 8.79 0.92 4.92
CA LEU A 143 7.97 -0.12 4.30
C LEU A 143 6.51 -0.03 4.76
N GLY A 144 5.61 -0.70 4.04
CA GLY A 144 4.19 -0.83 4.37
C GLY A 144 3.29 -0.04 3.43
N ASP A 145 3.63 1.19 3.12
CA ASP A 145 2.96 2.02 2.10
C ASP A 145 3.55 1.81 0.70
N LYS A 146 4.77 1.31 0.62
CA LYS A 146 5.54 1.03 -0.59
C LYS A 146 6.66 0.04 -0.31
N GLY A 147 7.52 -0.19 -1.29
CA GLY A 147 8.77 -0.93 -1.11
C GLY A 147 8.68 -2.42 -1.36
N VAL A 148 7.56 -2.95 -1.86
CA VAL A 148 7.48 -4.33 -2.36
C VAL A 148 7.80 -4.34 -3.84
N TYR A 149 8.76 -5.17 -4.24
CA TYR A 149 9.11 -5.49 -5.63
C TYR A 149 8.56 -6.87 -5.98
N SER A 150 7.90 -6.97 -7.11
CA SER A 150 7.23 -8.21 -7.50
C SER A 150 7.13 -8.35 -9.03
N THR A 151 6.62 -9.49 -9.46
CA THR A 151 6.24 -9.77 -10.86
C THR A 151 4.73 -9.91 -10.98
N ALA A 152 4.19 -9.78 -12.19
CA ALA A 152 2.77 -10.00 -12.44
C ALA A 152 2.34 -11.43 -12.06
N LEU A 153 3.21 -12.42 -12.28
CA LEU A 153 2.94 -13.82 -11.92
C LEU A 153 2.86 -14.01 -10.40
N ASP A 154 3.75 -13.39 -9.63
CA ASP A 154 3.71 -13.51 -8.17
C ASP A 154 2.51 -12.76 -7.58
N LEU A 155 2.16 -11.60 -8.12
CA LEU A 155 0.93 -10.89 -7.72
C LEU A 155 -0.33 -11.68 -8.10
N TYR A 156 -0.32 -12.44 -9.19
CA TYR A 156 -1.40 -13.35 -9.54
C TYR A 156 -1.50 -14.51 -8.52
N ARG A 157 -0.37 -15.10 -8.10
CA ARG A 157 -0.36 -16.09 -7.02
C ARG A 157 -0.91 -15.52 -5.70
N TRP A 158 -0.52 -14.29 -5.38
CA TRP A 158 -1.12 -13.56 -4.26
C TRP A 158 -2.62 -13.43 -4.38
N ALA A 159 -3.11 -12.98 -5.54
CA ALA A 159 -4.53 -12.78 -5.78
C ALA A 159 -5.33 -14.08 -5.60
N LEU A 160 -4.86 -15.20 -6.17
CA LEU A 160 -5.49 -16.50 -5.98
C LEU A 160 -5.51 -16.91 -4.51
N ALA A 161 -4.38 -16.81 -3.82
CA ALA A 161 -4.26 -17.22 -2.43
C ALA A 161 -5.07 -16.33 -1.48
N TYR A 162 -5.24 -15.04 -1.80
CA TYR A 162 -5.95 -14.09 -0.97
C TYR A 162 -7.46 -14.07 -1.25
N PHE A 163 -7.89 -13.92 -2.51
CA PHE A 163 -9.29 -13.68 -2.87
C PHE A 163 -10.07 -14.96 -3.20
N ILE A 164 -9.39 -16.01 -3.65
CA ILE A 164 -10.04 -17.23 -4.16
C ILE A 164 -9.88 -18.38 -3.17
N ASP A 165 -8.64 -18.71 -2.82
CA ASP A 165 -8.30 -19.85 -1.97
C ASP A 165 -8.40 -19.56 -0.47
N TYR A 166 -8.38 -18.28 -0.09
CA TYR A 166 -8.36 -17.81 1.31
C TYR A 166 -7.22 -18.42 2.15
N LYS A 167 -6.08 -18.69 1.52
CA LYS A 167 -4.89 -19.27 2.16
C LYS A 167 -4.09 -18.26 2.98
N VAL A 168 -4.20 -16.98 2.63
CA VAL A 168 -3.50 -15.87 3.30
C VAL A 168 -4.25 -15.43 4.54
N LEU A 169 -5.56 -15.24 4.41
CA LEU A 169 -6.46 -14.88 5.49
C LEU A 169 -7.78 -15.66 5.36
N PRO A 170 -8.44 -16.00 6.48
CA PRO A 170 -9.80 -16.53 6.45
C PRO A 170 -10.75 -15.60 5.68
N LYS A 171 -11.69 -16.19 4.92
CA LYS A 171 -12.65 -15.48 4.08
C LYS A 171 -13.31 -14.29 4.77
N VAL A 172 -13.70 -14.45 6.02
CA VAL A 172 -14.35 -13.38 6.80
C VAL A 172 -13.50 -12.11 6.92
N TRP A 173 -12.18 -12.24 6.98
CA TRP A 173 -11.27 -11.10 7.03
C TRP A 173 -11.01 -10.49 5.66
N VAL A 174 -11.00 -11.31 4.62
CA VAL A 174 -10.93 -10.84 3.24
C VAL A 174 -12.19 -10.04 2.89
N ASP A 175 -13.38 -10.59 3.16
CA ASP A 175 -14.67 -9.91 2.95
C ASP A 175 -14.71 -8.57 3.74
N LEU A 176 -14.19 -8.58 4.96
CA LEU A 176 -14.09 -7.37 5.77
C LEU A 176 -13.16 -6.32 5.14
N ALA A 177 -12.05 -6.74 4.56
CA ALA A 177 -11.06 -5.85 3.94
C ALA A 177 -11.59 -5.19 2.66
N ILE A 178 -12.37 -5.94 1.87
CA ILE A 178 -12.96 -5.45 0.62
C ILE A 178 -14.38 -4.89 0.79
N SER A 179 -14.86 -4.74 2.01
CA SER A 179 -16.15 -4.08 2.29
C SER A 179 -15.97 -2.58 2.43
N PRO A 180 -16.90 -1.76 1.91
CA PRO A 180 -16.85 -0.31 2.03
C PRO A 180 -16.79 0.18 3.47
N ARG A 181 -15.84 1.05 3.77
CA ARG A 181 -15.68 1.70 5.08
C ARG A 181 -15.87 3.21 5.00
N ASN A 182 -15.30 3.82 3.97
CA ASN A 182 -15.36 5.27 3.79
C ASN A 182 -15.52 5.61 2.31
N ARG A 183 -16.08 6.80 2.04
CA ARG A 183 -16.03 7.42 0.71
C ARG A 183 -14.65 8.07 0.52
N CYS A 184 -14.02 7.82 -0.63
CA CYS A 184 -12.70 8.40 -0.93
C CYS A 184 -12.77 9.91 -1.14
N TYR A 185 -13.80 10.39 -1.85
CA TYR A 185 -13.93 11.81 -2.18
C TYR A 185 -15.39 12.23 -2.15
N SER A 186 -15.64 13.46 -1.69
CA SER A 186 -17.00 14.01 -1.63
C SER A 186 -17.67 14.19 -2.99
N GLY A 187 -16.87 14.36 -4.07
CA GLY A 187 -17.35 14.51 -5.45
C GLY A 187 -17.46 13.22 -6.26
N MET A 188 -17.05 12.07 -5.71
CA MET A 188 -17.04 10.77 -6.37
C MET A 188 -17.72 9.72 -5.49
N PRO A 189 -19.06 9.69 -5.44
CA PRO A 189 -19.80 8.81 -4.53
C PRO A 189 -19.63 7.32 -4.79
N SER A 190 -19.22 6.92 -5.99
CA SER A 190 -18.93 5.54 -6.37
C SER A 190 -17.59 5.03 -5.83
N GLN A 191 -16.67 5.92 -5.50
CA GLN A 191 -15.34 5.53 -5.02
C GLN A 191 -15.32 5.42 -3.49
N LEU A 192 -15.12 4.20 -3.03
CA LEU A 192 -15.10 3.82 -1.63
C LEU A 192 -13.72 3.27 -1.25
N TYR A 193 -13.48 3.08 0.05
CA TYR A 193 -12.24 2.49 0.56
C TYR A 193 -12.53 1.44 1.63
N GLY A 194 -11.85 0.30 1.52
CA GLY A 194 -11.85 -0.77 2.49
C GLY A 194 -10.62 -0.74 3.40
N TYR A 195 -10.04 -1.88 3.71
CA TYR A 195 -8.76 -1.99 4.40
C TYR A 195 -7.64 -2.21 3.37
N GLY A 196 -7.06 -1.12 2.86
CA GLY A 196 -5.99 -1.15 1.88
C GLY A 196 -6.44 -1.26 0.41
N TYR A 197 -7.75 -1.26 0.16
CA TYR A 197 -8.30 -1.35 -1.20
C TYR A 197 -9.21 -0.18 -1.52
N ARG A 198 -9.09 0.36 -2.72
CA ARG A 198 -10.09 1.19 -3.36
C ARG A 198 -11.19 0.28 -3.87
N LEU A 199 -12.42 0.73 -3.71
CA LEU A 199 -13.61 -0.03 -4.07
C LEU A 199 -14.48 0.85 -4.95
N GLU A 200 -14.96 0.30 -6.06
CA GLU A 200 -15.81 1.03 -6.99
C GLU A 200 -16.91 0.11 -7.50
N ASN A 201 -18.12 0.64 -7.58
CA ASN A 201 -19.22 -0.02 -8.24
C ASN A 201 -19.49 0.72 -9.55
N SER A 202 -18.84 0.25 -10.62
CA SER A 202 -18.98 0.81 -11.95
C SER A 202 -20.28 0.33 -12.58
N PRO A 203 -21.08 1.21 -13.22
CA PRO A 203 -22.25 0.79 -13.98
C PRO A 203 -21.90 -0.14 -15.13
N ASP A 204 -20.75 0.05 -15.76
CA ASP A 204 -20.31 -0.67 -16.96
C ASP A 204 -19.53 -1.94 -16.62
N PHE A 205 -18.78 -1.95 -15.52
CA PHE A 205 -17.78 -2.99 -15.21
C PHE A 205 -18.00 -3.70 -13.87
N GLY A 206 -19.13 -3.47 -13.20
CA GLY A 206 -19.46 -4.12 -11.93
C GLY A 206 -18.62 -3.68 -10.73
N TYR A 207 -18.61 -4.51 -9.69
CA TYR A 207 -17.89 -4.21 -8.47
C TYR A 207 -16.39 -4.53 -8.60
N GLN A 208 -15.55 -3.53 -8.33
CA GLN A 208 -14.11 -3.60 -8.49
C GLN A 208 -13.41 -3.36 -7.15
N VAL A 209 -12.40 -4.19 -6.88
CA VAL A 209 -11.47 -4.09 -5.75
C VAL A 209 -10.08 -3.84 -6.32
N TYR A 210 -9.51 -2.67 -6.11
CA TYR A 210 -8.25 -2.32 -6.75
C TYR A 210 -7.36 -1.44 -5.88
N HIS A 211 -6.10 -1.37 -6.24
CA HIS A 211 -5.19 -0.33 -5.78
C HIS A 211 -4.14 -0.05 -6.85
N GLY A 212 -3.84 1.22 -7.05
CA GLY A 212 -2.74 1.66 -7.88
C GLY A 212 -1.56 2.13 -7.04
N GLY A 213 -0.40 2.22 -7.67
CA GLY A 213 0.79 2.79 -7.05
C GLY A 213 1.56 3.67 -8.01
N LEU A 214 2.18 4.69 -7.44
CA LEU A 214 3.08 5.60 -8.14
C LEU A 214 4.22 5.99 -7.22
N TRP A 215 5.42 5.46 -7.49
CA TRP A 215 6.60 5.82 -6.72
C TRP A 215 7.86 5.75 -7.57
N ARG A 216 8.65 6.83 -7.59
CA ARG A 216 9.99 6.87 -8.17
C ARG A 216 10.11 6.21 -9.54
N GLY A 217 9.22 6.57 -10.47
CA GLY A 217 9.22 6.06 -11.84
C GLY A 217 8.39 4.80 -12.06
N PHE A 218 8.01 4.08 -11.01
CA PHE A 218 7.11 2.93 -11.12
C PHE A 218 5.65 3.39 -11.11
N THR A 219 4.85 2.73 -11.93
CA THR A 219 3.39 2.88 -11.96
C THR A 219 2.77 1.51 -12.13
N HIS A 220 1.77 1.19 -11.32
CA HIS A 220 1.10 -0.10 -11.40
C HIS A 220 -0.36 0.01 -11.02
N ILE A 221 -1.12 -0.99 -11.42
CA ILE A 221 -2.47 -1.25 -10.96
C ILE A 221 -2.62 -2.75 -10.69
N PHE A 222 -3.30 -3.05 -9.60
CA PHE A 222 -3.79 -4.37 -9.26
C PHE A 222 -5.29 -4.26 -9.08
N LEU A 223 -6.07 -5.08 -9.79
CA LEU A 223 -7.51 -5.07 -9.76
C LEU A 223 -8.06 -6.50 -9.69
N TYR A 224 -9.08 -6.67 -8.86
CA TYR A 224 -9.88 -7.88 -8.74
C TYR A 224 -11.36 -7.54 -8.90
N ARG A 225 -12.05 -8.27 -9.76
CA ARG A 225 -13.51 -8.21 -9.95
C ARG A 225 -14.13 -9.50 -9.38
N PRO A 226 -14.86 -9.42 -8.25
CA PRO A 226 -15.37 -10.61 -7.56
C PRO A 226 -16.42 -11.40 -8.34
N GLU A 227 -17.21 -10.74 -9.17
CA GLU A 227 -18.35 -11.33 -9.87
C GLU A 227 -17.94 -12.48 -10.79
N ASP A 228 -16.84 -12.36 -11.49
CA ASP A 228 -16.30 -13.35 -12.43
C ASP A 228 -14.88 -13.79 -12.07
N GLN A 229 -14.37 -13.35 -10.90
CA GLN A 229 -13.03 -13.63 -10.41
C GLN A 229 -11.91 -13.13 -11.35
N MET A 230 -12.19 -12.09 -12.13
CA MET A 230 -11.21 -11.49 -13.03
C MET A 230 -10.11 -10.77 -12.22
N ILE A 231 -8.88 -11.00 -12.62
CA ILE A 231 -7.69 -10.34 -12.04
C ILE A 231 -6.93 -9.62 -13.13
N ILE A 232 -6.71 -8.31 -12.97
CA ILE A 232 -5.90 -7.50 -13.87
C ILE A 232 -4.70 -6.99 -13.09
N ILE A 233 -3.50 -7.26 -13.60
CA ILE A 233 -2.25 -6.81 -13.04
C ILE A 233 -1.45 -6.10 -14.12
N PHE A 234 -1.19 -4.83 -13.91
CA PHE A 234 -0.36 -4.03 -14.80
C PHE A 234 0.80 -3.43 -14.01
N LEU A 235 2.01 -3.77 -14.40
CA LEU A 235 3.24 -3.28 -13.80
C LEU A 235 4.06 -2.52 -14.84
N SER A 236 4.55 -1.35 -14.48
CA SER A 236 5.43 -0.54 -15.31
C SER A 236 6.49 0.12 -14.46
N ASN A 237 7.71 0.09 -14.93
CA ASN A 237 8.83 0.86 -14.38
C ASN A 237 8.98 2.23 -15.06
N TYR A 238 7.94 2.69 -15.73
CA TYR A 238 7.91 3.99 -16.42
C TYR A 238 6.72 4.81 -15.96
N ARG A 239 6.98 6.05 -15.50
CA ARG A 239 5.92 6.97 -15.08
C ARG A 239 5.18 7.52 -16.30
N ASN A 240 4.05 6.92 -16.65
CA ASN A 240 3.17 7.38 -17.70
C ASN A 240 1.77 7.66 -17.15
N ARG A 241 1.20 8.81 -17.48
CA ARG A 241 -0.17 9.19 -17.07
C ARG A 241 -1.26 8.40 -17.81
N ALA A 242 -0.92 7.73 -18.92
CA ALA A 242 -1.88 6.96 -19.72
C ALA A 242 -2.33 5.63 -19.09
N HIS A 243 -1.96 5.34 -17.84
CA HIS A 243 -2.29 4.04 -17.22
C HIS A 243 -3.74 3.95 -16.72
N SER A 244 -4.37 5.07 -16.35
CA SER A 244 -5.75 5.06 -15.84
C SER A 244 -6.78 4.53 -16.86
N GLY A 245 -6.63 4.85 -18.13
CA GLY A 245 -7.54 4.37 -19.18
C GLY A 245 -7.25 2.96 -19.71
N LYS A 246 -6.17 2.29 -19.26
CA LYS A 246 -5.81 0.96 -19.79
C LYS A 246 -6.68 -0.16 -19.22
N CYS A 247 -7.08 -0.05 -17.96
CA CYS A 247 -8.01 -1.02 -17.38
C CYS A 247 -9.38 -0.93 -18.06
N ASP A 248 -9.87 0.29 -18.30
CA ASP A 248 -11.14 0.51 -19.01
C ASP A 248 -11.08 -0.07 -20.42
N ALA A 249 -9.97 0.13 -21.15
CA ALA A 249 -9.77 -0.47 -22.46
C ALA A 249 -9.70 -2.00 -22.41
N ILE A 250 -9.09 -2.59 -21.38
CA ILE A 250 -9.08 -4.04 -21.20
C ILE A 250 -10.50 -4.55 -20.94
N PHE A 251 -11.26 -3.91 -20.05
CA PHE A 251 -12.65 -4.27 -19.79
C PHE A 251 -13.51 -4.17 -21.05
N SER A 252 -13.38 -3.07 -21.80
CA SER A 252 -14.12 -2.90 -23.06
C SER A 252 -13.85 -4.04 -24.06
N ILE A 253 -12.62 -4.54 -24.12
CA ILE A 253 -12.27 -5.68 -24.98
C ILE A 253 -12.87 -6.99 -24.44
N LEU A 254 -12.78 -7.23 -23.14
CA LEU A 254 -13.18 -8.49 -22.52
C LEU A 254 -14.70 -8.62 -22.35
N ASP A 255 -15.37 -7.53 -22.05
CA ASP A 255 -16.82 -7.50 -21.82
C ASP A 255 -17.59 -7.16 -23.11
N GLY A 256 -16.90 -6.87 -24.22
CA GLY A 256 -17.50 -6.61 -25.53
C GLY A 256 -18.25 -5.27 -25.64
N VAL A 257 -17.81 -4.27 -24.83
CA VAL A 257 -18.46 -2.95 -24.74
C VAL A 257 -17.61 -1.87 -25.43
#